data_a4ff5553ba9f103e337ef6404874a66f
#
_entry.id   a4ff5553ba9f103e337ef6404874a66f
#
_cell.length_a   1.000
_cell.length_b   1.000
_cell.length_c   1.000
_cell.angle_alpha   90.00
_cell.angle_beta   90.00
_cell.angle_gamma   90.00
#
_symmetry.space_group_name_H-M   'P 1'
#
loop_
_entity.id
_entity.type
_entity.pdbx_description
1 polymer ?
#
loop_
_entity_poly.entity_id
_entity_poly.type
_entity_poly.pdbx_seq_one_letter_code
_entity_poly.pdbx_strand_id
1 'polypeptide(L)'
;MSTNKNFKIQLTMSSKLKEIKARGLAEKKRQAGAVVKDNVETCFFRQLKESSLHPRIIKQARQSGVLNLSNRGIAEMPDIVWNVTNLTAEENKALSVSLESANDDDKWWEYVDLTKLVLACNTLKFISPEISNYRRLNTLDLHDNCLSDLPNSVGELVCLTKLNISRNNFNNLPECIFLLKSLLILQAQHNNLCTLNDDIGNLSFLEELDLSNNKLKKLPHCIGFCSRITHFNISNNELVVLPVEIGDMSALRHFDVSKNKLKSIPSSVGMLSHLEQFYIQHNNIADIAPLSCCSSIKEVHAGFNNIIELSLEFLESIPSIKILDFRDNKLSQLPDVICTLQNIERLDISNNGLSSLPYTLGTLPHLKFLAIEGNPMRTIRRDIIQRGTVQLLRWLRSRLEDPDAVKSMSNLSTECDGSKNSSACDVDKYALKSTKALPLSNKKLNTIPKDVIETAAASDVTSIDLSKNCISEIPEYFSVILPKAVEVNLGYNKLNSIPPFFGCGEHLQYLDFRNNQLSSLPAEIANLSHLREMNVSCNRLTALPSCLYGLKHLEIILASDNQIEFIDVSGLSSCSALAVLDLHNNSIKTVPPELGNLKQLRSLLLDGNLFRNPRPAILSKGTLALLEFLRSRITQN
;
A
#
# COMPACT_ATOMS: atom_id res chain seq x y z
N MET A 1 -19.21 -18.22 -38.86
CA MET A 1 -20.59 -18.07 -38.35
C MET A 1 -20.76 -18.57 -36.90
N SER A 2 -19.71 -18.83 -36.17
CA SER A 2 -19.74 -19.38 -34.78
C SER A 2 -19.48 -18.34 -33.68
N THR A 3 -18.91 -17.20 -33.94
CA THR A 3 -18.54 -16.17 -32.99
C THR A 3 -19.68 -15.21 -32.62
N ASN A 4 -20.75 -15.16 -33.41
CA ASN A 4 -21.86 -14.23 -33.19
C ASN A 4 -22.99 -14.78 -32.27
N LYS A 5 -22.97 -16.10 -31.97
CA LYS A 5 -23.94 -16.70 -31.03
C LYS A 5 -23.55 -16.53 -29.58
N ASN A 6 -22.25 -16.58 -29.25
CA ASN A 6 -21.78 -16.43 -27.88
C ASN A 6 -21.88 -14.98 -27.37
N PHE A 7 -21.73 -14.00 -28.25
CA PHE A 7 -21.89 -12.58 -27.85
C PHE A 7 -23.34 -12.19 -27.57
N LYS A 8 -24.30 -12.81 -28.28
CA LYS A 8 -25.74 -12.61 -28.03
C LYS A 8 -26.21 -13.27 -26.71
N ILE A 9 -25.61 -14.41 -26.32
CA ILE A 9 -25.94 -15.11 -25.08
C ILE A 9 -25.38 -14.36 -23.87
N GLN A 10 -24.18 -13.77 -23.97
CA GLN A 10 -23.63 -12.94 -22.89
C GLN A 10 -24.39 -11.62 -22.67
N LEU A 11 -24.87 -10.98 -23.74
CA LEU A 11 -25.70 -9.77 -23.63
C LEU A 11 -27.09 -10.05 -23.03
N THR A 12 -27.69 -11.19 -23.36
CA THR A 12 -29.00 -11.58 -22.78
C THR A 12 -28.89 -12.06 -21.33
N MET A 13 -27.77 -12.66 -20.91
CA MET A 13 -27.53 -12.98 -19.50
C MET A 13 -27.26 -11.72 -18.65
N SER A 14 -26.51 -10.76 -19.17
CA SER A 14 -26.26 -9.49 -18.49
C SER A 14 -27.53 -8.66 -18.31
N SER A 15 -28.44 -8.64 -19.28
CA SER A 15 -29.74 -7.94 -19.17
C SER A 15 -30.69 -8.62 -18.17
N LYS A 16 -30.76 -9.95 -18.18
CA LYS A 16 -31.56 -10.70 -17.20
C LYS A 16 -31.03 -10.57 -15.75
N LEU A 17 -29.71 -10.53 -15.55
CA LEU A 17 -29.13 -10.26 -14.22
C LEU A 17 -29.41 -8.84 -13.73
N LYS A 18 -29.44 -7.85 -14.62
CA LYS A 18 -29.85 -6.48 -14.28
C LYS A 18 -31.34 -6.38 -13.93
N GLU A 19 -32.21 -7.11 -14.64
CA GLU A 19 -33.65 -7.16 -14.31
C GLU A 19 -33.92 -7.88 -13.00
N ILE A 20 -33.22 -8.98 -12.70
CA ILE A 20 -33.37 -9.70 -11.41
C ILE A 20 -32.86 -8.83 -10.25
N LYS A 21 -31.73 -8.11 -10.42
CA LYS A 21 -31.27 -7.14 -9.42
C LYS A 21 -32.22 -5.95 -9.25
N ALA A 22 -32.82 -5.46 -10.35
CA ALA A 22 -33.80 -4.37 -10.27
C ALA A 22 -35.10 -4.81 -9.61
N ARG A 23 -35.60 -6.04 -9.84
CA ARG A 23 -36.77 -6.60 -9.15
C ARG A 23 -36.51 -6.84 -7.67
N GLY A 24 -35.32 -7.38 -7.31
CA GLY A 24 -34.93 -7.57 -5.90
C GLY A 24 -34.74 -6.25 -5.15
N LEU A 25 -34.29 -5.18 -5.81
CA LEU A 25 -34.24 -3.84 -5.22
C LEU A 25 -35.63 -3.19 -5.11
N ALA A 26 -36.56 -3.48 -6.06
CA ALA A 26 -37.94 -2.98 -6.02
C ALA A 26 -38.77 -3.69 -4.94
N GLU A 27 -38.56 -5.00 -4.71
CA GLU A 27 -39.17 -5.74 -3.63
C GLU A 27 -38.63 -5.32 -2.25
N LYS A 28 -37.30 -5.14 -2.12
CA LYS A 28 -36.72 -4.56 -0.89
C LYS A 28 -37.21 -3.14 -0.62
N LYS A 29 -37.41 -2.32 -1.66
CA LYS A 29 -38.00 -0.97 -1.50
C LYS A 29 -39.48 -1.01 -1.17
N ARG A 30 -40.25 -2.02 -1.63
CA ARG A 30 -41.67 -2.20 -1.25
C ARG A 30 -41.82 -2.72 0.18
N GLN A 31 -40.96 -3.64 0.64
CA GLN A 31 -40.95 -4.10 2.03
C GLN A 31 -40.41 -3.03 2.99
N ALA A 32 -39.40 -2.25 2.57
CA ALA A 32 -38.92 -1.07 3.32
C ALA A 32 -39.99 0.05 3.34
N GLY A 33 -40.77 0.22 2.27
CA GLY A 33 -41.83 1.24 2.19
C GLY A 33 -43.08 0.94 3.04
N ALA A 34 -43.33 -0.33 3.39
CA ALA A 34 -44.44 -0.70 4.28
C ALA A 34 -44.08 -0.56 5.78
N VAL A 35 -42.79 -0.74 6.12
CA VAL A 35 -42.28 -0.52 7.50
C VAL A 35 -41.91 0.96 7.74
N VAL A 36 -41.69 1.74 6.69
CA VAL A 36 -41.26 3.16 6.76
C VAL A 36 -42.45 4.10 6.98
N LYS A 37 -43.69 3.74 6.68
CA LYS A 37 -44.85 4.63 6.95
C LYS A 37 -45.15 4.79 8.43
N ASP A 38 -44.95 3.74 9.25
CA ASP A 38 -45.13 3.85 10.71
C ASP A 38 -43.91 4.37 11.46
N ASN A 39 -42.70 4.31 10.85
CA ASN A 39 -41.46 4.82 11.46
C ASN A 39 -41.15 6.27 11.08
N VAL A 40 -41.69 6.80 9.97
CA VAL A 40 -41.42 8.17 9.56
C VAL A 40 -42.18 9.17 10.43
N GLU A 41 -43.41 8.87 10.80
CA GLU A 41 -44.14 9.72 11.76
C GLU A 41 -43.54 9.64 13.17
N THR A 42 -43.10 8.49 13.63
CA THR A 42 -42.40 8.35 14.93
C THR A 42 -40.99 8.95 14.91
N CYS A 43 -40.26 8.92 13.80
CA CYS A 43 -38.99 9.63 13.68
C CYS A 43 -39.20 11.14 13.57
N PHE A 44 -40.22 11.62 12.82
CA PHE A 44 -40.51 13.06 12.72
C PHE A 44 -40.97 13.65 14.05
N PHE A 45 -41.77 12.91 14.84
CA PHE A 45 -42.16 13.34 16.19
C PHE A 45 -41.04 13.17 17.23
N ARG A 46 -40.04 12.28 17.03
CA ARG A 46 -38.81 12.22 17.83
C ARG A 46 -37.84 13.35 17.54
N GLN A 47 -37.71 13.79 16.28
CA GLN A 47 -36.87 14.93 15.91
C GLN A 47 -37.35 16.29 16.46
N LEU A 48 -38.64 16.40 16.82
CA LEU A 48 -39.22 17.62 17.40
C LEU A 48 -39.16 17.69 18.94
N LYS A 49 -38.67 16.64 19.62
CA LYS A 49 -38.64 16.58 21.11
C LYS A 49 -37.30 16.39 21.78
N GLU A 50 -36.19 16.13 21.05
CA GLU A 50 -34.88 15.89 21.66
C GLU A 50 -33.76 16.68 20.96
N SER A 51 -33.71 17.98 21.22
CA SER A 51 -32.52 18.82 20.99
C SER A 51 -31.48 18.70 22.13
N SER A 52 -31.59 17.70 23.01
CA SER A 52 -30.63 17.49 24.09
C SER A 52 -29.73 16.30 23.82
N LEU A 53 -28.42 16.53 23.81
CA LEU A 53 -27.41 15.48 23.79
C LEU A 53 -27.63 14.54 24.97
N HIS A 54 -27.52 13.23 24.71
CA HIS A 54 -27.64 12.27 25.80
C HIS A 54 -26.56 12.51 26.87
N PRO A 55 -26.90 12.65 28.15
CA PRO A 55 -25.99 13.01 29.23
C PRO A 55 -24.70 12.19 29.31
N ARG A 56 -24.78 10.90 28.94
CA ARG A 56 -23.60 10.00 28.89
C ARG A 56 -22.51 10.47 27.93
N ILE A 57 -22.87 11.12 26.81
CA ILE A 57 -21.90 11.62 25.83
C ILE A 57 -21.12 12.79 26.42
N ILE A 58 -21.82 13.68 27.13
CA ILE A 58 -21.21 14.83 27.80
C ILE A 58 -20.27 14.35 28.91
N LYS A 59 -20.72 13.38 29.74
CA LYS A 59 -19.87 12.78 30.79
C LYS A 59 -18.62 12.13 30.20
N GLN A 60 -18.77 11.34 29.15
CA GLN A 60 -17.65 10.70 28.44
C GLN A 60 -16.70 11.73 27.84
N ALA A 61 -17.22 12.81 27.25
CA ALA A 61 -16.39 13.88 26.67
C ALA A 61 -15.54 14.59 27.75
N ARG A 62 -16.11 14.83 28.94
CA ARG A 62 -15.40 15.42 30.08
C ARG A 62 -14.30 14.52 30.63
N GLN A 63 -14.50 13.21 30.62
CA GLN A 63 -13.51 12.24 31.10
C GLN A 63 -12.38 11.99 30.11
N SER A 64 -12.69 12.00 28.78
CA SER A 64 -11.73 11.66 27.74
C SER A 64 -11.08 12.86 27.06
N GLY A 65 -11.63 14.07 27.21
CA GLY A 65 -11.23 15.24 26.43
C GLY A 65 -11.61 15.16 24.95
N VAL A 66 -12.47 14.20 24.55
CA VAL A 66 -12.89 13.96 23.15
C VAL A 66 -14.40 13.97 23.03
N LEU A 67 -14.93 14.90 22.24
CA LEU A 67 -16.35 14.92 21.89
C LEU A 67 -16.53 14.53 20.42
N ASN A 68 -17.20 13.40 20.17
CA ASN A 68 -17.50 12.92 18.84
C ASN A 68 -19.02 12.87 18.62
N LEU A 69 -19.49 13.72 17.72
CA LEU A 69 -20.89 13.83 17.30
C LEU A 69 -21.08 13.57 15.80
N SER A 70 -20.17 12.83 15.19
CA SER A 70 -20.23 12.51 13.77
C SER A 70 -21.43 11.63 13.39
N ASN A 71 -21.90 11.79 12.15
CA ASN A 71 -22.94 10.95 11.51
C ASN A 71 -24.25 10.87 12.31
N ARG A 72 -24.75 12.03 12.77
CA ARG A 72 -26.01 12.13 13.51
C ARG A 72 -27.11 12.90 12.78
N GLY A 73 -26.82 13.42 11.59
CA GLY A 73 -27.76 14.25 10.81
C GLY A 73 -28.11 15.57 11.50
N ILE A 74 -27.21 16.11 12.31
CA ILE A 74 -27.41 17.35 13.07
C ILE A 74 -27.34 18.53 12.11
N ALA A 75 -28.40 19.36 12.11
CA ALA A 75 -28.45 20.59 11.31
C ALA A 75 -28.00 21.82 12.11
N GLU A 76 -28.29 21.86 13.40
CA GLU A 76 -27.91 22.90 14.34
C GLU A 76 -27.38 22.28 15.62
N MET A 77 -26.26 22.76 16.10
CA MET A 77 -25.65 22.23 17.32
C MET A 77 -26.38 22.77 18.54
N PRO A 78 -26.73 21.90 19.51
CA PRO A 78 -27.29 22.33 20.79
C PRO A 78 -26.27 23.21 21.57
N ASP A 79 -26.74 24.28 22.22
CA ASP A 79 -25.89 25.21 22.97
C ASP A 79 -25.03 24.54 24.05
N ILE A 80 -25.55 23.47 24.66
CA ILE A 80 -24.83 22.68 25.67
C ILE A 80 -23.50 22.10 25.13
N VAL A 81 -23.37 21.91 23.82
CA VAL A 81 -22.13 21.41 23.19
C VAL A 81 -20.99 22.43 23.30
N TRP A 82 -21.31 23.71 23.33
CA TRP A 82 -20.31 24.79 23.37
C TRP A 82 -19.81 25.10 24.77
N ASN A 83 -20.51 24.57 25.79
CA ASN A 83 -20.23 24.80 27.21
C ASN A 83 -19.99 23.50 28.00
N VAL A 84 -19.56 22.42 27.33
CA VAL A 84 -19.38 21.10 27.97
C VAL A 84 -18.46 21.13 29.18
N THR A 85 -17.44 21.99 29.20
CA THR A 85 -16.50 22.15 30.32
C THR A 85 -17.00 23.09 31.41
N ASN A 86 -17.94 24.01 31.10
CA ASN A 86 -18.38 25.12 31.96
C ASN A 86 -19.91 25.11 32.21
N LEU A 87 -20.49 23.93 32.43
CA LEU A 87 -21.93 23.82 32.71
C LEU A 87 -22.29 24.49 34.03
N THR A 88 -23.45 25.15 34.08
CA THR A 88 -24.02 25.73 35.30
C THR A 88 -24.37 24.65 36.31
N ALA A 89 -24.46 25.05 37.62
CA ALA A 89 -24.84 24.12 38.68
C ALA A 89 -26.21 23.45 38.44
N GLU A 90 -27.13 24.14 37.80
CA GLU A 90 -28.48 23.63 37.43
C GLU A 90 -28.41 22.59 36.30
N GLU A 91 -27.61 22.81 35.27
CA GLU A 91 -27.36 21.87 34.18
C GLU A 91 -26.62 20.62 34.65
N ASN A 92 -25.62 20.77 35.55
CA ASN A 92 -24.95 19.65 36.17
C ASN A 92 -25.92 18.80 37.00
N LYS A 93 -26.85 19.43 37.72
CA LYS A 93 -27.87 18.74 38.53
C LYS A 93 -28.91 18.02 37.63
N ALA A 94 -29.30 18.63 36.51
CA ALA A 94 -30.18 17.99 35.50
C ALA A 94 -29.53 16.78 34.85
N LEU A 95 -28.24 16.84 34.57
CA LEU A 95 -27.45 15.73 34.02
C LEU A 95 -27.29 14.58 35.02
N SER A 96 -27.12 14.85 36.32
CA SER A 96 -27.01 13.82 37.35
C SER A 96 -28.33 13.13 37.67
N VAL A 97 -29.46 13.82 37.61
CA VAL A 97 -30.83 13.25 37.80
C VAL A 97 -31.22 12.32 36.63
N SER A 98 -30.77 12.58 35.42
CA SER A 98 -31.09 11.71 34.26
C SER A 98 -30.27 10.42 34.21
N LEU A 99 -29.25 10.27 35.04
CA LEU A 99 -28.40 9.09 35.17
C LEU A 99 -28.80 8.36 36.47
N GLU A 100 -29.87 7.54 36.46
CA GLU A 100 -30.22 6.66 37.55
C GLU A 100 -29.11 5.63 37.85
N SER A 101 -28.06 6.06 38.55
CA SER A 101 -27.15 5.20 39.30
C SER A 101 -26.50 6.03 40.40
N ALA A 102 -27.12 5.99 41.56
CA ALA A 102 -26.55 6.49 42.79
C ALA A 102 -25.31 5.69 43.14
N ASN A 103 -24.10 6.19 42.86
CA ASN A 103 -22.83 5.83 43.54
C ASN A 103 -21.56 6.36 42.85
N ASP A 104 -21.64 7.38 42.04
CA ASP A 104 -20.41 8.05 41.58
C ASP A 104 -20.48 9.52 41.98
N ASP A 105 -19.78 9.87 43.07
CA ASP A 105 -19.39 11.25 43.38
C ASP A 105 -18.63 11.78 42.16
N ASP A 106 -19.32 12.56 41.29
CA ASP A 106 -18.70 13.22 40.13
C ASP A 106 -17.61 14.19 40.69
N LYS A 107 -16.38 13.69 40.73
CA LYS A 107 -15.21 14.44 41.17
C LYS A 107 -14.85 15.44 40.10
N TRP A 108 -15.21 16.70 40.26
CA TRP A 108 -14.98 17.78 39.29
C TRP A 108 -13.49 17.93 38.90
N TRP A 109 -12.55 17.44 39.66
CA TRP A 109 -11.11 17.44 39.37
C TRP A 109 -10.65 16.31 38.45
N GLU A 110 -11.52 15.37 38.08
CA GLU A 110 -11.24 14.31 37.11
C GLU A 110 -11.60 14.75 35.66
N TYR A 111 -12.15 15.95 35.49
CA TYR A 111 -12.51 16.47 34.15
C TYR A 111 -11.28 17.00 33.40
N VAL A 112 -11.17 16.57 32.14
CA VAL A 112 -10.11 16.99 31.22
C VAL A 112 -10.68 18.01 30.26
N ASP A 113 -9.89 19.04 29.94
CA ASP A 113 -10.27 20.02 28.91
C ASP A 113 -10.46 19.30 27.57
N LEU A 114 -11.44 19.81 26.76
CA LEU A 114 -11.70 19.25 25.45
C LEU A 114 -10.53 19.54 24.52
N THR A 115 -9.90 18.44 24.04
CA THR A 115 -8.76 18.50 23.11
C THR A 115 -9.15 18.12 21.70
N LYS A 116 -10.24 17.36 21.52
CA LYS A 116 -10.69 16.92 20.20
C LYS A 116 -12.21 17.06 20.06
N LEU A 117 -12.64 17.78 19.04
CA LEU A 117 -14.04 17.95 18.66
C LEU A 117 -14.26 17.42 17.24
N VAL A 118 -15.15 16.42 17.08
CA VAL A 118 -15.50 15.81 15.80
C VAL A 118 -16.98 16.00 15.54
N LEU A 119 -17.32 16.82 14.56
CA LEU A 119 -18.68 17.15 14.11
C LEU A 119 -18.93 16.67 12.67
N ALA A 120 -18.12 15.78 12.18
CA ALA A 120 -18.09 15.31 10.81
C ALA A 120 -19.38 14.60 10.35
N CYS A 121 -19.64 14.58 9.04
CA CYS A 121 -20.76 13.84 8.44
C CYS A 121 -22.12 14.25 9.05
N ASN A 122 -22.40 15.55 9.13
CA ASN A 122 -23.65 16.13 9.56
C ASN A 122 -24.21 17.09 8.48
N THR A 123 -25.19 17.90 8.81
CA THR A 123 -25.78 18.89 7.89
C THR A 123 -25.64 20.32 8.42
N LEU A 124 -24.56 20.58 9.17
CA LEU A 124 -24.28 21.88 9.80
C LEU A 124 -24.08 22.97 8.74
N LYS A 125 -24.72 24.10 8.93
CA LYS A 125 -24.56 25.30 8.07
C LYS A 125 -23.69 26.38 8.70
N PHE A 126 -23.60 26.38 10.02
CA PHE A 126 -22.80 27.34 10.79
C PHE A 126 -22.25 26.71 12.06
N ILE A 127 -21.21 27.30 12.62
CA ILE A 127 -20.60 26.97 13.91
C ILE A 127 -20.80 28.16 14.85
N SER A 128 -21.17 27.91 16.10
CA SER A 128 -21.36 28.97 17.08
C SER A 128 -20.03 29.67 17.42
N PRO A 129 -20.04 31.02 17.60
CA PRO A 129 -18.89 31.76 18.12
C PRO A 129 -18.37 31.29 19.46
N GLU A 130 -19.20 30.59 20.25
CA GLU A 130 -18.83 30.03 21.56
C GLU A 130 -17.78 28.90 21.48
N ILE A 131 -17.39 28.48 20.26
CA ILE A 131 -16.28 27.54 20.06
C ILE A 131 -14.97 28.04 20.71
N SER A 132 -14.80 29.35 20.88
CA SER A 132 -13.65 29.95 21.59
C SER A 132 -13.52 29.52 23.06
N ASN A 133 -14.58 28.94 23.66
CA ASN A 133 -14.53 28.36 25.00
C ASN A 133 -13.53 27.18 25.08
N TYR A 134 -13.20 26.54 23.94
CA TYR A 134 -12.32 25.37 23.87
C TYR A 134 -10.88 25.74 23.53
N ARG A 135 -10.24 26.60 24.31
CA ARG A 135 -8.87 27.11 24.06
C ARG A 135 -7.79 26.04 23.98
N ARG A 136 -8.02 24.85 24.57
CA ARG A 136 -7.09 23.70 24.52
C ARG A 136 -7.40 22.72 23.40
N LEU A 137 -8.32 23.05 22.49
CA LEU A 137 -8.66 22.19 21.37
C LEU A 137 -7.48 22.04 20.42
N ASN A 138 -7.03 20.80 20.22
CA ASN A 138 -5.94 20.44 19.31
C ASN A 138 -6.46 19.99 17.94
N THR A 139 -7.64 19.34 17.92
CA THR A 139 -8.22 18.80 16.70
C THR A 139 -9.68 19.24 16.56
N LEU A 140 -9.97 19.88 15.43
CA LEU A 140 -11.33 20.25 15.02
C LEU A 140 -11.64 19.59 13.68
N ASP A 141 -12.63 18.71 13.68
CA ASP A 141 -13.03 17.97 12.49
C ASP A 141 -14.49 18.30 12.12
N LEU A 142 -14.66 19.02 11.02
CA LEU A 142 -15.93 19.53 10.48
C LEU A 142 -16.23 18.94 9.10
N HIS A 143 -15.53 17.88 8.66
CA HIS A 143 -15.67 17.39 7.30
C HIS A 143 -17.10 16.87 7.02
N ASP A 144 -17.46 16.91 5.74
CA ASP A 144 -18.74 16.40 5.25
C ASP A 144 -19.94 17.06 5.95
N ASN A 145 -20.02 18.40 5.80
CA ASN A 145 -21.10 19.26 6.28
C ASN A 145 -21.54 20.24 5.18
N CYS A 146 -22.36 21.24 5.53
CA CYS A 146 -22.86 22.28 4.60
C CYS A 146 -22.32 23.67 4.96
N LEU A 147 -21.14 23.74 5.60
CA LEU A 147 -20.55 25.00 6.05
C LEU A 147 -20.07 25.84 4.85
N SER A 148 -20.35 27.14 4.89
CA SER A 148 -19.85 28.12 3.91
C SER A 148 -18.86 29.12 4.52
N ASP A 149 -18.85 29.23 5.85
CA ASP A 149 -17.98 30.12 6.62
C ASP A 149 -17.74 29.58 8.03
N LEU A 150 -16.74 30.14 8.73
CA LEU A 150 -16.44 29.88 10.14
C LEU A 150 -16.47 31.21 10.92
N PRO A 151 -16.91 31.20 12.19
CA PRO A 151 -16.89 32.40 13.02
C PRO A 151 -15.45 32.81 13.34
N ASN A 152 -15.22 34.11 13.49
CA ASN A 152 -13.89 34.69 13.79
C ASN A 152 -13.29 34.12 15.07
N SER A 153 -14.12 33.69 16.02
CA SER A 153 -13.70 33.06 17.27
C SER A 153 -12.94 31.74 17.10
N VAL A 154 -13.00 31.09 15.95
CA VAL A 154 -12.13 29.93 15.62
C VAL A 154 -10.65 30.35 15.66
N GLY A 155 -10.33 31.60 15.27
CA GLY A 155 -8.96 32.13 15.32
C GLY A 155 -8.38 32.25 16.74
N GLU A 156 -9.23 32.18 17.78
CA GLU A 156 -8.79 32.19 19.19
C GLU A 156 -8.33 30.81 19.70
N LEU A 157 -8.46 29.74 18.90
CA LEU A 157 -8.06 28.39 19.25
C LEU A 157 -6.54 28.20 19.11
N VAL A 158 -5.79 28.84 19.98
CA VAL A 158 -4.32 28.93 19.90
C VAL A 158 -3.59 27.57 19.95
N CYS A 159 -4.23 26.53 20.48
CA CYS A 159 -3.66 25.18 20.57
C CYS A 159 -4.05 24.29 19.38
N LEU A 160 -4.82 24.81 18.39
CA LEU A 160 -5.32 23.99 17.30
C LEU A 160 -4.18 23.60 16.36
N THR A 161 -3.94 22.30 16.25
CA THR A 161 -2.91 21.71 15.38
C THR A 161 -3.49 21.05 14.13
N LYS A 162 -4.74 20.57 14.19
CA LYS A 162 -5.40 19.90 13.07
C LYS A 162 -6.80 20.48 12.85
N LEU A 163 -7.03 21.01 11.64
CA LEU A 163 -8.32 21.49 11.17
C LEU A 163 -8.72 20.74 9.90
N ASN A 164 -9.89 20.09 9.93
CA ASN A 164 -10.47 19.43 8.77
C ASN A 164 -11.83 20.08 8.44
N ILE A 165 -11.87 20.80 7.34
CA ILE A 165 -13.07 21.45 6.77
C ILE A 165 -13.40 20.87 5.39
N SER A 166 -12.87 19.72 5.05
CA SER A 166 -13.10 19.09 3.75
C SER A 166 -14.57 18.73 3.51
N ARG A 167 -14.96 18.63 2.23
CA ARG A 167 -16.34 18.29 1.82
C ARG A 167 -17.38 19.22 2.44
N ASN A 168 -17.20 20.51 2.23
CA ASN A 168 -18.10 21.58 2.63
C ASN A 168 -18.39 22.52 1.45
N ASN A 169 -18.95 23.71 1.70
CA ASN A 169 -19.35 24.66 0.68
C ASN A 169 -18.53 25.98 0.71
N PHE A 170 -17.28 25.93 1.22
CA PHE A 170 -16.44 27.11 1.29
C PHE A 170 -16.06 27.64 -0.09
N ASN A 171 -16.31 28.92 -0.37
CA ASN A 171 -15.85 29.59 -1.59
C ASN A 171 -14.45 30.22 -1.43
N ASN A 172 -14.11 30.62 -0.21
CA ASN A 172 -12.80 31.10 0.21
C ASN A 172 -12.48 30.50 1.58
N LEU A 173 -11.20 30.44 1.95
CA LEU A 173 -10.82 30.10 3.32
C LEU A 173 -11.17 31.26 4.25
N PRO A 174 -11.89 31.04 5.37
CA PRO A 174 -12.19 32.05 6.36
C PRO A 174 -10.93 32.71 6.94
N GLU A 175 -10.94 34.02 7.16
CA GLU A 175 -9.78 34.79 7.66
C GLU A 175 -9.29 34.28 9.03
N CYS A 176 -10.19 33.78 9.87
CA CYS A 176 -9.86 33.24 11.18
C CYS A 176 -8.86 32.07 11.13
N ILE A 177 -8.81 31.32 10.03
CA ILE A 177 -7.87 30.21 9.86
C ILE A 177 -6.42 30.71 9.86
N PHE A 178 -6.16 31.86 9.24
CA PHE A 178 -4.82 32.44 9.12
C PHE A 178 -4.27 32.99 10.46
N LEU A 179 -5.11 33.06 11.50
CA LEU A 179 -4.72 33.42 12.86
C LEU A 179 -4.22 32.21 13.66
N LEU A 180 -4.44 30.97 13.20
CA LEU A 180 -4.10 29.72 13.86
C LEU A 180 -2.61 29.40 13.70
N LYS A 181 -1.74 30.11 14.38
CA LYS A 181 -0.28 29.96 14.24
C LYS A 181 0.27 28.59 14.61
N SER A 182 -0.44 27.79 15.42
CA SER A 182 -0.02 26.43 15.81
C SER A 182 -0.50 25.34 14.85
N LEU A 183 -1.18 25.71 13.75
CA LEU A 183 -1.77 24.74 12.82
C LEU A 183 -0.68 23.98 12.06
N LEU A 184 -0.74 22.64 12.15
CA LEU A 184 0.16 21.72 11.45
C LEU A 184 -0.52 21.08 10.23
N ILE A 185 -1.82 20.79 10.34
CA ILE A 185 -2.58 20.06 9.30
C ILE A 185 -3.84 20.85 8.96
N LEU A 186 -3.95 21.25 7.70
CA LEU A 186 -5.15 21.89 7.13
C LEU A 186 -5.69 21.03 5.98
N GLN A 187 -6.87 20.45 6.17
CA GLN A 187 -7.59 19.68 5.16
C GLN A 187 -8.83 20.46 4.70
N ALA A 188 -8.79 20.98 3.48
CA ALA A 188 -9.87 21.78 2.88
C ALA A 188 -10.27 21.25 1.48
N GLN A 189 -9.98 19.98 1.21
CA GLN A 189 -10.32 19.34 -0.06
C GLN A 189 -11.84 19.19 -0.26
N HIS A 190 -12.27 19.09 -1.53
CA HIS A 190 -13.68 18.97 -1.90
C HIS A 190 -14.53 20.15 -1.39
N ASN A 191 -14.10 21.35 -1.67
CA ASN A 191 -14.85 22.58 -1.45
C ASN A 191 -15.05 23.36 -2.79
N ASN A 192 -15.47 24.61 -2.72
CA ASN A 192 -15.65 25.47 -3.88
C ASN A 192 -14.61 26.62 -3.92
N LEU A 193 -13.42 26.43 -3.30
CA LEU A 193 -12.42 27.48 -3.17
C LEU A 193 -11.98 27.99 -4.55
N CYS A 194 -12.18 29.28 -4.81
CA CYS A 194 -11.82 29.93 -6.07
C CYS A 194 -10.50 30.70 -5.98
N THR A 195 -10.19 31.23 -4.80
CA THR A 195 -8.99 32.00 -4.49
C THR A 195 -8.41 31.58 -3.15
N LEU A 196 -7.10 31.72 -3.02
CA LEU A 196 -6.38 31.56 -1.77
C LEU A 196 -5.80 32.92 -1.38
N ASN A 197 -6.07 33.37 -0.14
CA ASN A 197 -5.59 34.65 0.38
C ASN A 197 -4.07 34.61 0.62
N ASP A 198 -3.39 35.76 0.47
CA ASP A 198 -1.97 35.93 0.77
C ASP A 198 -1.64 35.64 2.24
N ASP A 199 -2.59 35.80 3.16
CA ASP A 199 -2.43 35.49 4.57
C ASP A 199 -2.14 34.00 4.88
N ILE A 200 -2.22 33.09 3.89
CA ILE A 200 -1.79 31.71 4.02
C ILE A 200 -0.34 31.60 4.49
N GLY A 201 0.51 32.56 4.11
CA GLY A 201 1.91 32.64 4.54
C GLY A 201 2.10 32.83 6.05
N ASN A 202 1.06 33.23 6.79
CA ASN A 202 1.11 33.35 8.25
C ASN A 202 1.15 31.98 8.95
N LEU A 203 0.77 30.89 8.25
CA LEU A 203 0.76 29.53 8.78
C LEU A 203 2.13 28.87 8.66
N SER A 204 3.14 29.47 9.27
CA SER A 204 4.56 29.06 9.15
C SER A 204 4.90 27.68 9.75
N PHE A 205 4.03 27.11 10.58
CA PHE A 205 4.20 25.77 11.15
C PHE A 205 3.47 24.66 10.39
N LEU A 206 2.73 25.01 9.33
CA LEU A 206 1.95 24.05 8.56
C LEU A 206 2.86 22.98 7.92
N GLU A 207 2.51 21.71 8.12
CA GLU A 207 3.24 20.53 7.62
C GLU A 207 2.46 19.80 6.51
N GLU A 208 1.11 19.82 6.61
CA GLU A 208 0.23 19.18 5.62
C GLU A 208 -0.85 20.19 5.17
N LEU A 209 -0.93 20.41 3.86
CA LEU A 209 -1.94 21.26 3.23
C LEU A 209 -2.62 20.50 2.08
N ASP A 210 -3.91 20.19 2.25
CA ASP A 210 -4.71 19.58 1.19
C ASP A 210 -5.82 20.54 0.73
N LEU A 211 -5.66 21.06 -0.48
CA LEU A 211 -6.60 21.92 -1.19
C LEU A 211 -7.16 21.25 -2.45
N SER A 212 -7.03 19.93 -2.57
CA SER A 212 -7.46 19.19 -3.76
C SER A 212 -8.97 19.27 -3.99
N ASN A 213 -9.38 19.04 -5.23
CA ASN A 213 -10.81 19.07 -5.61
C ASN A 213 -11.51 20.38 -5.26
N ASN A 214 -10.93 21.48 -5.71
CA ASN A 214 -11.44 22.85 -5.58
C ASN A 214 -11.50 23.55 -6.95
N LYS A 215 -11.64 24.87 -6.99
CA LYS A 215 -11.72 25.68 -8.22
C LYS A 215 -10.63 26.76 -8.27
N LEU A 216 -9.48 26.51 -7.62
CA LEU A 216 -8.37 27.45 -7.54
C LEU A 216 -7.77 27.71 -8.93
N LYS A 217 -7.65 28.99 -9.32
CA LYS A 217 -7.08 29.40 -10.60
C LYS A 217 -5.64 29.84 -10.51
N LYS A 218 -5.21 30.31 -9.34
CA LYS A 218 -3.84 30.73 -9.04
C LYS A 218 -3.54 30.52 -7.56
N LEU A 219 -2.26 30.39 -7.22
CA LEU A 219 -1.76 30.41 -5.86
C LEU A 219 -1.11 31.78 -5.58
N PRO A 220 -1.20 32.29 -4.35
CA PRO A 220 -0.49 33.48 -3.94
C PRO A 220 1.01 33.19 -3.81
N HIS A 221 1.87 34.19 -4.02
CA HIS A 221 3.32 34.07 -3.84
C HIS A 221 3.71 33.82 -2.37
N CYS A 222 2.89 34.30 -1.42
CA CYS A 222 3.12 34.06 0.01
C CYS A 222 3.05 32.58 0.44
N ILE A 223 2.64 31.66 -0.44
CA ILE A 223 2.66 30.23 -0.17
C ILE A 223 4.08 29.72 0.11
N GLY A 224 5.11 30.36 -0.47
CA GLY A 224 6.52 30.02 -0.21
C GLY A 224 6.95 30.21 1.25
N PHE A 225 6.27 31.07 2.02
CA PHE A 225 6.56 31.24 3.46
C PHE A 225 6.19 30.03 4.30
N CYS A 226 5.34 29.13 3.80
CA CYS A 226 5.01 27.87 4.44
C CYS A 226 6.14 26.83 4.25
N SER A 227 7.37 27.16 4.63
CA SER A 227 8.57 26.35 4.36
C SER A 227 8.62 25.01 5.07
N ARG A 228 7.74 24.74 6.05
CA ARG A 228 7.65 23.47 6.78
C ARG A 228 6.70 22.47 6.14
N ILE A 229 5.96 22.83 5.13
CA ILE A 229 5.04 21.90 4.44
C ILE A 229 5.85 20.74 3.86
N THR A 230 5.49 19.53 4.27
CA THR A 230 6.04 18.27 3.76
C THR A 230 5.11 17.61 2.74
N HIS A 231 3.80 17.80 2.89
CA HIS A 231 2.75 17.26 2.01
C HIS A 231 1.88 18.39 1.49
N PHE A 232 1.96 18.67 0.20
CA PHE A 232 1.15 19.69 -0.46
C PHE A 232 0.35 19.08 -1.61
N ASN A 233 -0.97 19.03 -1.45
CA ASN A 233 -1.89 18.51 -2.44
C ASN A 233 -2.83 19.61 -2.93
N ILE A 234 -2.72 19.99 -4.21
CA ILE A 234 -3.59 20.94 -4.92
C ILE A 234 -4.13 20.31 -6.21
N SER A 235 -4.22 18.98 -6.25
CA SER A 235 -4.74 18.27 -7.40
C SER A 235 -6.21 18.57 -7.67
N ASN A 236 -6.62 18.38 -8.92
CA ASN A 236 -7.99 18.60 -9.37
C ASN A 236 -8.50 20.02 -9.05
N ASN A 237 -7.80 21.02 -9.58
CA ASN A 237 -8.11 22.44 -9.52
C ASN A 237 -8.08 23.06 -10.94
N GLU A 238 -8.08 24.38 -11.05
CA GLU A 238 -8.04 25.10 -12.32
C GLU A 238 -6.75 25.92 -12.51
N LEU A 239 -5.64 25.50 -11.89
CA LEU A 239 -4.38 26.22 -11.92
C LEU A 239 -3.79 26.25 -13.34
N VAL A 240 -3.38 27.44 -13.78
CA VAL A 240 -2.73 27.65 -15.08
C VAL A 240 -1.23 27.83 -14.95
N VAL A 241 -0.79 28.42 -13.84
CA VAL A 241 0.62 28.73 -13.52
C VAL A 241 0.86 28.48 -12.03
N LEU A 242 2.05 28.00 -11.68
CA LEU A 242 2.55 27.95 -10.31
C LEU A 242 3.43 29.19 -10.05
N PRO A 243 3.38 29.78 -8.84
CA PRO A 243 4.28 30.86 -8.46
C PRO A 243 5.72 30.35 -8.32
N VAL A 244 6.69 31.20 -8.58
CA VAL A 244 8.13 30.82 -8.48
C VAL A 244 8.54 30.55 -7.04
N GLU A 245 7.86 31.13 -6.08
CA GLU A 245 8.10 30.96 -4.64
C GLU A 245 7.75 29.56 -4.10
N ILE A 246 7.18 28.68 -4.93
CA ILE A 246 7.07 27.26 -4.61
C ILE A 246 8.45 26.65 -4.27
N GLY A 247 9.51 27.12 -4.91
CA GLY A 247 10.88 26.67 -4.64
C GLY A 247 11.37 26.97 -3.21
N ASP A 248 10.74 27.89 -2.48
CA ASP A 248 11.10 28.24 -1.11
C ASP A 248 10.55 27.24 -0.06
N MET A 249 9.66 26.32 -0.46
CA MET A 249 9.08 25.30 0.40
C MET A 249 10.09 24.16 0.65
N SER A 250 11.19 24.45 1.30
CA SER A 250 12.36 23.58 1.42
C SER A 250 12.14 22.21 2.06
N ALA A 251 11.11 22.06 2.91
CA ALA A 251 10.77 20.78 3.56
C ALA A 251 9.88 19.87 2.68
N LEU A 252 9.43 20.32 1.50
CA LEU A 252 8.43 19.63 0.69
C LEU A 252 8.93 18.27 0.20
N ARG A 253 8.17 17.20 0.50
CA ARG A 253 8.46 15.82 0.11
C ARG A 253 7.47 15.27 -0.89
N HIS A 254 6.20 15.56 -0.69
CA HIS A 254 5.11 15.10 -1.53
C HIS A 254 4.40 16.30 -2.13
N PHE A 255 4.45 16.43 -3.46
CA PHE A 255 3.83 17.53 -4.19
C PHE A 255 2.90 17.00 -5.27
N ASP A 256 1.60 17.20 -5.10
CA ASP A 256 0.59 16.79 -6.06
C ASP A 256 -0.14 18.01 -6.65
N VAL A 257 0.13 18.27 -7.93
CA VAL A 257 -0.55 19.30 -8.76
C VAL A 257 -1.28 18.67 -9.95
N SER A 258 -1.54 17.39 -9.89
CA SER A 258 -2.22 16.65 -10.95
C SER A 258 -3.61 17.19 -11.24
N LYS A 259 -4.13 16.90 -12.45
CA LYS A 259 -5.48 17.33 -12.88
C LYS A 259 -5.70 18.83 -12.72
N ASN A 260 -4.79 19.63 -13.29
CA ASN A 260 -4.87 21.07 -13.40
C ASN A 260 -4.78 21.51 -14.88
N LYS A 261 -4.57 22.78 -15.13
CA LYS A 261 -4.42 23.36 -16.49
C LYS A 261 -3.03 23.96 -16.70
N LEU A 262 -2.00 23.43 -15.98
CA LEU A 262 -0.63 23.95 -16.01
C LEU A 262 -0.02 23.80 -17.39
N LYS A 263 0.62 24.86 -17.90
CA LYS A 263 1.32 24.85 -19.18
C LYS A 263 2.82 24.61 -19.04
N SER A 264 3.39 24.95 -17.88
CA SER A 264 4.82 24.79 -17.55
C SER A 264 4.98 24.64 -16.04
N ILE A 265 6.12 24.08 -15.64
CA ILE A 265 6.57 24.03 -14.24
C ILE A 265 7.68 25.08 -14.09
N PRO A 266 7.64 25.96 -13.06
CA PRO A 266 8.69 26.90 -12.83
C PRO A 266 10.00 26.18 -12.46
N SER A 267 11.14 26.71 -12.93
CA SER A 267 12.46 26.15 -12.64
C SER A 267 12.82 26.12 -11.16
N SER A 268 12.19 26.97 -10.35
CA SER A 268 12.36 27.01 -8.90
C SER A 268 11.91 25.71 -8.20
N VAL A 269 11.05 24.89 -8.80
CA VAL A 269 10.71 23.55 -8.27
C VAL A 269 11.97 22.68 -8.17
N GLY A 270 12.97 22.92 -9.04
CA GLY A 270 14.27 22.27 -8.96
C GLY A 270 15.07 22.59 -7.68
N MET A 271 14.69 23.57 -6.86
CA MET A 271 15.32 23.90 -5.58
C MET A 271 14.80 23.07 -4.40
N LEU A 272 13.78 22.25 -4.59
CA LEU A 272 13.13 21.44 -3.54
C LEU A 272 13.98 20.21 -3.20
N SER A 273 15.01 20.37 -2.38
CA SER A 273 16.02 19.33 -2.09
C SER A 273 15.48 18.05 -1.43
N HIS A 274 14.35 18.15 -0.71
CA HIS A 274 13.72 17.04 -0.01
C HIS A 274 12.57 16.40 -0.80
N LEU A 275 12.29 16.87 -2.03
CA LEU A 275 11.18 16.34 -2.84
C LEU A 275 11.41 14.86 -3.18
N GLU A 276 10.49 14.00 -2.76
CA GLU A 276 10.54 12.56 -2.99
C GLU A 276 9.54 12.12 -4.07
N GLN A 277 8.34 12.69 -4.07
CA GLN A 277 7.24 12.31 -4.95
C GLN A 277 6.65 13.55 -5.61
N PHE A 278 6.60 13.55 -6.95
CA PHE A 278 6.09 14.66 -7.74
C PHE A 278 5.02 14.19 -8.74
N TYR A 279 3.79 14.67 -8.56
CA TYR A 279 2.64 14.30 -9.36
C TYR A 279 2.15 15.51 -10.17
N ILE A 280 2.34 15.45 -11.49
CA ILE A 280 1.95 16.50 -12.47
C ILE A 280 1.06 15.95 -13.58
N GLN A 281 0.55 14.73 -13.45
CA GLN A 281 -0.28 14.09 -14.47
C GLN A 281 -1.59 14.85 -14.71
N HIS A 282 -2.14 14.67 -15.92
CA HIS A 282 -3.37 15.36 -16.38
C HIS A 282 -3.25 16.89 -16.31
N ASN A 283 -2.26 17.43 -17.01
CA ASN A 283 -2.04 18.86 -17.21
C ASN A 283 -1.81 19.16 -18.71
N ASN A 284 -1.40 20.37 -19.05
CA ASN A 284 -1.08 20.80 -20.41
C ASN A 284 0.42 21.09 -20.60
N ILE A 285 1.29 20.45 -19.82
CA ILE A 285 2.72 20.73 -19.76
C ILE A 285 3.37 20.24 -21.05
N ALA A 286 4.15 21.13 -21.69
CA ALA A 286 4.87 20.82 -22.92
C ALA A 286 6.36 20.48 -22.66
N ASP A 287 6.93 20.97 -21.57
CA ASP A 287 8.32 20.77 -21.19
C ASP A 287 8.46 20.69 -19.67
N ILE A 288 9.42 19.92 -19.19
CA ILE A 288 9.74 19.78 -17.77
C ILE A 288 11.10 20.41 -17.50
N ALA A 289 11.11 21.39 -16.60
CA ALA A 289 12.32 22.03 -16.13
C ALA A 289 13.21 21.03 -15.36
N PRO A 290 14.55 21.20 -15.40
CA PRO A 290 15.48 20.39 -14.62
C PRO A 290 15.18 20.49 -13.11
N LEU A 291 15.30 19.34 -12.41
CA LEU A 291 15.11 19.23 -10.96
C LEU A 291 16.47 19.23 -10.24
N SER A 292 17.31 20.22 -10.52
CA SER A 292 18.75 20.23 -10.27
C SER A 292 19.16 19.97 -8.81
N CYS A 293 18.34 20.39 -7.83
CA CYS A 293 18.64 20.16 -6.41
C CYS A 293 17.80 19.05 -5.79
N CYS A 294 16.90 18.41 -6.55
CA CYS A 294 15.98 17.37 -6.05
C CYS A 294 16.67 16.00 -5.93
N SER A 295 17.77 15.93 -5.20
CA SER A 295 18.55 14.67 -5.05
C SER A 295 17.78 13.52 -4.40
N SER A 296 16.72 13.83 -3.65
CA SER A 296 15.88 12.85 -2.93
C SER A 296 14.73 12.28 -3.77
N ILE A 297 14.55 12.74 -5.02
CA ILE A 297 13.38 12.38 -5.82
C ILE A 297 13.39 10.89 -6.20
N LYS A 298 12.26 10.23 -5.95
CA LYS A 298 12.06 8.80 -6.19
C LYS A 298 11.00 8.53 -7.26
N GLU A 299 9.98 9.38 -7.33
CA GLU A 299 8.83 9.19 -8.20
C GLU A 299 8.44 10.47 -8.92
N VAL A 300 8.31 10.40 -10.24
CA VAL A 300 7.76 11.47 -11.08
C VAL A 300 6.64 10.89 -11.94
N HIS A 301 5.45 11.42 -11.77
CA HIS A 301 4.26 11.06 -12.54
C HIS A 301 3.82 12.23 -13.41
N ALA A 302 4.16 12.18 -14.69
CA ALA A 302 3.89 13.22 -15.69
C ALA A 302 2.97 12.75 -16.84
N GLY A 303 2.25 11.64 -16.63
CA GLY A 303 1.33 11.09 -17.63
C GLY A 303 0.21 12.06 -18.01
N PHE A 304 -0.37 11.90 -19.20
CA PHE A 304 -1.47 12.74 -19.71
C PHE A 304 -1.11 14.23 -19.77
N ASN A 305 -0.01 14.54 -20.47
CA ASN A 305 0.46 15.90 -20.73
C ASN A 305 0.76 16.11 -22.23
N ASN A 306 1.45 17.17 -22.59
CA ASN A 306 1.84 17.47 -23.96
C ASN A 306 3.37 17.45 -24.15
N ILE A 307 4.11 16.68 -23.36
CA ILE A 307 5.56 16.65 -23.36
C ILE A 307 6.06 16.02 -24.67
N ILE A 308 6.95 16.74 -25.36
CA ILE A 308 7.44 16.37 -26.69
C ILE A 308 8.79 15.66 -26.59
N GLU A 309 9.63 16.07 -25.65
CA GLU A 309 10.97 15.52 -25.44
C GLU A 309 11.35 15.55 -23.96
N LEU A 310 12.32 14.73 -23.60
CA LEU A 310 12.96 14.73 -22.29
C LEU A 310 14.33 15.37 -22.45
N SER A 311 14.56 16.52 -21.82
CA SER A 311 15.85 17.20 -21.89
C SER A 311 16.95 16.40 -21.18
N LEU A 312 18.17 16.49 -21.67
CA LEU A 312 19.34 15.86 -21.04
C LEU A 312 19.51 16.34 -19.60
N GLU A 313 19.39 17.65 -19.40
CA GLU A 313 19.50 18.30 -18.10
C GLU A 313 18.47 17.75 -17.08
N PHE A 314 17.25 17.47 -17.52
CA PHE A 314 16.23 16.85 -16.66
C PHE A 314 16.65 15.45 -16.23
N LEU A 315 17.06 14.59 -17.16
CA LEU A 315 17.45 13.20 -16.84
C LEU A 315 18.69 13.14 -15.93
N GLU A 316 19.68 14.00 -16.17
CA GLU A 316 20.88 14.09 -15.34
C GLU A 316 20.57 14.60 -13.93
N SER A 317 19.50 15.39 -13.76
CA SER A 317 19.09 15.95 -12.47
C SER A 317 18.41 14.96 -11.53
N ILE A 318 17.98 13.76 -12.00
CA ILE A 318 17.17 12.81 -11.23
C ILE A 318 17.82 11.42 -11.08
N PRO A 319 19.08 11.28 -10.66
CA PRO A 319 19.80 9.99 -10.64
C PRO A 319 19.20 8.96 -9.67
N SER A 320 18.46 9.41 -8.66
CA SER A 320 17.86 8.56 -7.61
C SER A 320 16.47 8.04 -7.95
N ILE A 321 15.96 8.37 -9.14
CA ILE A 321 14.58 8.05 -9.57
C ILE A 321 14.33 6.53 -9.59
N LYS A 322 13.15 6.11 -9.10
CA LYS A 322 12.69 4.72 -9.14
C LYS A 322 11.50 4.54 -10.07
N ILE A 323 10.58 5.50 -10.09
CA ILE A 323 9.37 5.45 -10.89
C ILE A 323 9.30 6.69 -11.78
N LEU A 324 9.18 6.46 -13.08
CA LEU A 324 9.04 7.50 -14.08
C LEU A 324 7.86 7.17 -15.01
N ASP A 325 6.81 7.97 -14.93
CA ASP A 325 5.58 7.79 -15.72
C ASP A 325 5.37 8.97 -16.66
N PHE A 326 5.52 8.72 -17.96
CA PHE A 326 5.28 9.67 -19.06
C PHE A 326 4.24 9.14 -20.05
N ARG A 327 3.38 8.22 -19.66
CA ARG A 327 2.33 7.71 -20.52
C ARG A 327 1.42 8.82 -21.06
N ASP A 328 0.82 8.59 -22.20
CA ASP A 328 -0.14 9.52 -22.82
C ASP A 328 0.45 10.95 -22.97
N ASN A 329 1.64 11.03 -23.61
CA ASN A 329 2.33 12.28 -23.96
C ASN A 329 2.62 12.31 -25.48
N LYS A 330 3.50 13.20 -25.92
CA LYS A 330 3.89 13.37 -27.34
C LYS A 330 5.38 13.10 -27.56
N LEU A 331 5.99 12.25 -26.73
CA LEU A 331 7.40 11.92 -26.86
C LEU A 331 7.68 11.30 -28.22
N SER A 332 8.60 11.90 -28.98
CA SER A 332 9.00 11.42 -30.30
C SER A 332 10.24 10.50 -30.25
N GLN A 333 11.09 10.69 -29.26
CA GLN A 333 12.31 9.91 -29.01
C GLN A 333 12.68 9.91 -27.52
N LEU A 334 13.48 8.92 -27.13
CA LEU A 334 14.12 8.86 -25.81
C LEU A 334 15.63 9.08 -26.00
N PRO A 335 16.26 9.97 -25.25
CA PRO A 335 17.69 10.18 -25.32
C PRO A 335 18.47 9.00 -24.71
N ASP A 336 19.67 8.73 -25.24
CA ASP A 336 20.56 7.66 -24.76
C ASP A 336 20.97 7.84 -23.29
N VAL A 337 20.97 9.08 -22.79
CA VAL A 337 21.30 9.44 -21.40
C VAL A 337 20.32 8.80 -20.38
N ILE A 338 19.17 8.29 -20.81
CA ILE A 338 18.27 7.55 -19.90
C ILE A 338 18.96 6.37 -19.19
N CYS A 339 20.06 5.86 -19.73
CA CYS A 339 20.87 4.81 -19.09
C CYS A 339 21.58 5.29 -17.81
N THR A 340 21.66 6.59 -17.54
CA THR A 340 22.23 7.13 -16.29
C THR A 340 21.33 6.88 -15.08
N LEU A 341 20.03 6.61 -15.31
CA LEU A 341 19.04 6.36 -14.27
C LEU A 341 19.17 4.93 -13.70
N GLN A 342 20.32 4.62 -13.09
CA GLN A 342 20.66 3.27 -12.65
C GLN A 342 19.69 2.68 -11.62
N ASN A 343 18.96 3.52 -10.86
CA ASN A 343 18.04 3.10 -9.81
C ASN A 343 16.60 2.90 -10.29
N ILE A 344 16.30 3.13 -11.59
CA ILE A 344 14.94 3.07 -12.10
C ILE A 344 14.41 1.65 -12.06
N GLU A 345 13.22 1.47 -11.46
CA GLU A 345 12.52 0.19 -11.35
C GLU A 345 11.32 0.11 -12.30
N ARG A 346 10.67 1.26 -12.53
CA ARG A 346 9.49 1.37 -13.38
C ARG A 346 9.58 2.55 -14.33
N LEU A 347 9.47 2.28 -15.63
CA LEU A 347 9.38 3.28 -16.70
C LEU A 347 8.11 3.02 -17.51
N ASP A 348 7.20 3.99 -17.51
CA ASP A 348 5.98 3.96 -18.32
C ASP A 348 6.00 5.07 -19.36
N ILE A 349 6.12 4.71 -20.63
CA ILE A 349 6.15 5.61 -21.79
C ILE A 349 5.12 5.17 -22.82
N SER A 350 4.08 4.46 -22.37
CA SER A 350 2.99 4.00 -23.23
C SER A 350 2.21 5.17 -23.87
N ASN A 351 1.57 4.92 -24.99
CA ASN A 351 0.76 5.91 -25.71
C ASN A 351 1.51 7.21 -26.02
N ASN A 352 2.69 7.09 -26.65
CA ASN A 352 3.51 8.20 -27.13
C ASN A 352 3.77 8.08 -28.65
N GLY A 353 4.65 8.90 -29.20
CA GLY A 353 5.04 8.91 -30.62
C GLY A 353 6.38 8.20 -30.90
N LEU A 354 6.85 7.32 -30.00
CA LEU A 354 8.15 6.70 -30.11
C LEU A 354 8.23 5.71 -31.26
N SER A 355 9.18 5.89 -32.16
CA SER A 355 9.44 4.98 -33.28
C SER A 355 10.51 3.94 -32.99
N SER A 356 11.41 4.23 -32.03
CA SER A 356 12.51 3.37 -31.59
C SER A 356 12.81 3.60 -30.11
N LEU A 357 13.53 2.66 -29.51
CA LEU A 357 14.10 2.79 -28.15
C LEU A 357 15.62 2.84 -28.26
N PRO A 358 16.29 3.60 -27.38
CA PRO A 358 17.75 3.56 -27.29
C PRO A 358 18.19 2.19 -26.78
N TYR A 359 19.19 1.60 -27.42
CA TYR A 359 19.71 0.28 -27.04
C TYR A 359 20.34 0.30 -25.63
N THR A 360 20.85 1.48 -25.22
CA THR A 360 21.40 1.75 -23.88
C THR A 360 20.39 1.48 -22.75
N LEU A 361 19.07 1.54 -23.03
CA LEU A 361 18.03 1.18 -22.08
C LEU A 361 18.18 -0.28 -21.57
N GLY A 362 18.76 -1.16 -22.41
CA GLY A 362 19.08 -2.54 -22.05
C GLY A 362 20.10 -2.68 -20.92
N THR A 363 20.90 -1.66 -20.61
CA THR A 363 21.92 -1.70 -19.55
C THR A 363 21.39 -1.40 -18.15
N LEU A 364 20.11 -0.97 -18.01
CA LEU A 364 19.49 -0.65 -16.73
C LEU A 364 19.31 -1.91 -15.87
N PRO A 365 19.98 -2.01 -14.70
CA PRO A 365 20.05 -3.25 -13.94
C PRO A 365 18.75 -3.52 -13.15
N HIS A 366 18.09 -2.47 -12.70
CA HIS A 366 16.95 -2.57 -11.79
C HIS A 366 15.59 -2.39 -12.47
N LEU A 367 15.54 -2.18 -13.80
CA LEU A 367 14.29 -1.95 -14.52
C LEU A 367 13.44 -3.24 -14.61
N LYS A 368 12.39 -3.29 -13.79
CA LYS A 368 11.45 -4.43 -13.68
C LYS A 368 10.24 -4.28 -14.59
N PHE A 369 9.80 -3.04 -14.80
CA PHE A 369 8.59 -2.73 -15.57
C PHE A 369 8.88 -1.65 -16.61
N LEU A 370 8.68 -2.00 -17.87
CA LEU A 370 8.78 -1.08 -19.03
C LEU A 370 7.50 -1.19 -19.86
N ALA A 371 6.65 -0.18 -19.81
CA ALA A 371 5.44 -0.07 -20.63
C ALA A 371 5.72 0.81 -21.85
N ILE A 372 5.52 0.27 -23.03
CA ILE A 372 5.76 0.93 -24.33
C ILE A 372 4.58 0.76 -25.31
N GLU A 373 3.49 0.14 -24.85
CA GLU A 373 2.30 -0.09 -25.65
C GLU A 373 1.75 1.23 -26.21
N GLY A 374 1.08 1.16 -27.37
CA GLY A 374 0.49 2.36 -27.99
C GLY A 374 1.50 3.28 -28.69
N ASN A 375 2.79 2.90 -28.82
CA ASN A 375 3.79 3.62 -29.58
C ASN A 375 3.93 3.05 -31.02
N PRO A 376 4.23 3.89 -32.03
CA PRO A 376 4.43 3.43 -33.42
C PRO A 376 5.81 2.81 -33.63
N MET A 377 6.19 1.80 -32.78
CA MET A 377 7.48 1.14 -32.83
C MET A 377 7.72 0.48 -34.18
N ARG A 378 8.77 0.90 -34.91
CA ARG A 378 9.16 0.35 -36.22
C ARG A 378 10.37 -0.57 -36.15
N THR A 379 11.25 -0.35 -35.19
CA THR A 379 12.52 -1.08 -35.05
C THR A 379 12.41 -2.36 -34.25
N ILE A 380 11.34 -2.49 -33.42
CA ILE A 380 11.15 -3.60 -32.51
C ILE A 380 9.93 -4.41 -32.96
N ARG A 381 10.10 -5.73 -33.13
CA ARG A 381 9.00 -6.62 -33.50
C ARG A 381 7.97 -6.70 -32.37
N ARG A 382 6.69 -6.75 -32.73
CA ARG A 382 5.58 -6.84 -31.77
C ARG A 382 5.64 -8.08 -30.88
N ASP A 383 6.17 -9.20 -31.40
CA ASP A 383 6.34 -10.43 -30.63
C ASP A 383 7.35 -10.27 -29.48
N ILE A 384 8.39 -9.46 -29.65
CA ILE A 384 9.37 -9.14 -28.59
C ILE A 384 8.72 -8.29 -27.50
N ILE A 385 7.92 -7.29 -27.90
CA ILE A 385 7.18 -6.42 -26.96
C ILE A 385 6.20 -7.25 -26.13
N GLN A 386 5.47 -8.17 -26.77
CA GLN A 386 4.48 -9.03 -26.09
C GLN A 386 5.09 -10.04 -25.11
N ARG A 387 6.38 -10.38 -25.25
CA ARG A 387 7.10 -11.28 -24.32
C ARG A 387 7.49 -10.62 -23.01
N GLY A 388 7.24 -9.31 -22.86
CA GLY A 388 7.44 -8.55 -21.63
C GLY A 388 8.82 -7.92 -21.47
N THR A 389 8.96 -7.15 -20.38
CA THR A 389 10.11 -6.26 -20.13
C THR A 389 11.46 -6.98 -20.20
N VAL A 390 11.58 -8.15 -19.58
CA VAL A 390 12.86 -8.89 -19.50
C VAL A 390 13.39 -9.27 -20.90
N GLN A 391 12.51 -9.75 -21.77
CA GLN A 391 12.89 -10.15 -23.14
C GLN A 391 13.21 -8.94 -24.01
N LEU A 392 12.48 -7.85 -23.80
CA LEU A 392 12.74 -6.59 -24.50
C LEU A 392 14.11 -6.01 -24.13
N LEU A 393 14.44 -5.97 -22.83
CA LEU A 393 15.75 -5.48 -22.36
C LEU A 393 16.89 -6.37 -22.86
N ARG A 394 16.71 -7.68 -22.89
CA ARG A 394 17.69 -8.62 -23.44
C ARG A 394 17.92 -8.36 -24.93
N TRP A 395 16.86 -8.15 -25.68
CA TRP A 395 16.94 -7.83 -27.10
C TRP A 395 17.67 -6.50 -27.34
N LEU A 396 17.37 -5.45 -26.56
CA LEU A 396 18.07 -4.16 -26.66
C LEU A 396 19.55 -4.32 -26.38
N ARG A 397 19.93 -5.11 -25.37
CA ARG A 397 21.31 -5.37 -24.97
C ARG A 397 22.10 -6.12 -26.05
N SER A 398 21.51 -7.11 -26.70
CA SER A 398 22.15 -7.85 -27.79
C SER A 398 22.52 -6.97 -28.98
N ARG A 399 21.87 -5.81 -29.13
CA ARG A 399 22.17 -4.84 -30.19
C ARG A 399 23.31 -3.89 -29.86
N LEU A 400 23.66 -3.75 -28.57
CA LEU A 400 24.86 -3.01 -28.15
C LEU A 400 26.13 -3.81 -28.42
N GLU A 401 26.06 -5.14 -28.32
CA GLU A 401 27.20 -6.05 -28.49
C GLU A 401 27.54 -6.28 -29.97
N ASP A 402 26.59 -6.06 -30.90
CA ASP A 402 26.76 -6.32 -32.33
C ASP A 402 26.12 -5.20 -33.20
N PRO A 403 26.81 -4.04 -33.38
CA PRO A 403 26.27 -2.91 -34.16
C PRO A 403 26.04 -3.23 -35.66
N ASP A 404 26.80 -4.21 -36.23
CA ASP A 404 26.70 -4.58 -37.64
C ASP A 404 25.56 -5.55 -37.99
N ALA A 405 24.96 -6.20 -37.00
CA ALA A 405 23.78 -7.05 -37.17
C ALA A 405 22.52 -6.26 -37.61
N VAL A 406 22.52 -4.94 -37.45
CA VAL A 406 21.40 -4.07 -37.88
C VAL A 406 21.27 -3.98 -39.40
N LYS A 407 22.36 -4.13 -40.14
CA LYS A 407 22.37 -4.00 -41.63
C LYS A 407 21.90 -5.26 -42.36
N SER A 408 21.96 -6.44 -41.71
CA SER A 408 21.66 -7.72 -42.37
C SER A 408 20.19 -8.17 -42.28
N MET A 409 19.35 -7.54 -41.44
CA MET A 409 17.96 -7.96 -41.23
C MET A 409 16.89 -7.18 -42.01
N SER A 410 17.25 -6.19 -42.82
CA SER A 410 16.31 -5.52 -43.72
C SER A 410 15.93 -6.38 -44.97
N ASN A 411 16.59 -7.51 -45.18
CA ASN A 411 16.45 -8.31 -46.43
C ASN A 411 16.06 -9.78 -46.22
N LEU A 412 15.44 -10.16 -45.09
CA LEU A 412 14.89 -11.53 -44.95
C LEU A 412 13.40 -11.47 -44.59
N SER A 413 12.60 -11.25 -45.62
CA SER A 413 11.25 -11.82 -45.72
C SER A 413 11.39 -13.26 -46.19
N THR A 414 10.62 -14.18 -45.58
CA THR A 414 10.42 -15.60 -45.94
C THR A 414 11.61 -16.53 -45.71
N GLU A 415 11.51 -17.37 -44.69
CA GLU A 415 11.31 -18.79 -44.78
C GLU A 415 11.20 -19.42 -43.40
N CYS A 416 10.09 -20.12 -43.16
CA CYS A 416 9.93 -21.06 -42.07
C CYS A 416 10.79 -22.27 -42.40
N ASP A 417 11.76 -22.60 -41.58
CA ASP A 417 12.11 -24.00 -41.46
C ASP A 417 12.65 -24.35 -40.05
N GLY A 418 12.28 -25.54 -39.63
CA GLY A 418 12.37 -26.01 -38.28
C GLY A 418 13.76 -26.41 -37.85
N SER A 419 13.83 -26.61 -36.55
CA SER A 419 14.87 -27.33 -35.82
C SER A 419 16.17 -26.58 -35.55
N LYS A 420 16.20 -25.86 -34.44
CA LYS A 420 17.33 -25.91 -33.48
C LYS A 420 16.77 -25.78 -32.07
N ASN A 421 17.05 -26.77 -31.24
CA ASN A 421 16.79 -26.80 -29.80
C ASN A 421 17.45 -25.58 -29.14
N SER A 422 16.72 -24.47 -29.00
CA SER A 422 17.10 -23.43 -28.06
C SER A 422 16.63 -23.90 -26.70
N SER A 423 17.56 -24.20 -25.80
CA SER A 423 17.29 -24.53 -24.40
C SER A 423 16.32 -23.49 -23.82
N ALA A 424 15.24 -23.95 -23.21
CA ALA A 424 14.15 -23.12 -22.67
C ALA A 424 14.57 -22.19 -21.52
N CYS A 425 15.85 -22.06 -21.23
CA CYS A 425 16.45 -21.40 -20.06
C CYS A 425 17.65 -20.53 -20.42
N ASP A 426 17.46 -19.59 -21.31
CA ASP A 426 18.48 -18.58 -21.55
C ASP A 426 18.49 -17.58 -20.39
N VAL A 427 19.48 -17.66 -19.49
CA VAL A 427 19.63 -16.83 -18.31
C VAL A 427 20.60 -15.70 -18.62
N ASP A 428 20.17 -14.46 -18.43
CA ASP A 428 20.97 -13.29 -18.68
C ASP A 428 22.08 -13.13 -17.61
N LYS A 429 23.33 -13.38 -18.00
CA LYS A 429 24.53 -13.29 -17.12
C LYS A 429 24.71 -11.93 -16.48
N TYR A 430 24.32 -10.86 -17.17
CA TYR A 430 24.44 -9.50 -16.64
C TYR A 430 23.39 -9.24 -15.54
N ALA A 431 22.16 -9.67 -15.77
CA ALA A 431 21.10 -9.58 -14.77
C ALA A 431 21.45 -10.39 -13.50
N LEU A 432 22.04 -11.59 -13.65
CA LEU A 432 22.51 -12.39 -12.51
C LEU A 432 23.57 -11.65 -11.68
N LYS A 433 24.57 -11.06 -12.31
CA LYS A 433 25.63 -10.32 -11.62
C LYS A 433 25.11 -9.08 -10.89
N SER A 434 24.14 -8.36 -11.48
CA SER A 434 23.61 -7.12 -10.92
C SER A 434 22.60 -7.34 -9.81
N THR A 435 21.68 -8.32 -9.99
CA THR A 435 20.60 -8.60 -9.02
C THR A 435 20.96 -9.68 -8.00
N LYS A 436 22.00 -10.48 -8.27
CA LYS A 436 22.37 -11.69 -7.51
C LYS A 436 21.18 -12.67 -7.31
N ALA A 437 20.20 -12.63 -8.21
CA ALA A 437 19.00 -13.45 -8.17
C ALA A 437 18.89 -14.31 -9.42
N LEU A 438 18.51 -15.58 -9.24
CA LEU A 438 18.24 -16.54 -10.32
C LEU A 438 16.72 -16.75 -10.46
N PRO A 439 16.02 -15.96 -11.30
CA PRO A 439 14.56 -16.03 -11.47
C PRO A 439 14.18 -17.07 -12.53
N LEU A 440 13.99 -18.30 -12.13
CA LEU A 440 13.53 -19.39 -13.01
C LEU A 440 12.10 -19.84 -12.72
N SER A 441 11.30 -19.02 -12.06
CA SER A 441 9.91 -19.34 -11.74
C SER A 441 9.04 -19.43 -13.01
N ASN A 442 8.07 -20.35 -12.98
CA ASN A 442 7.05 -20.54 -14.02
C ASN A 442 7.61 -20.79 -15.45
N LYS A 443 8.74 -21.49 -15.54
CA LYS A 443 9.41 -21.84 -16.83
C LYS A 443 9.02 -23.23 -17.34
N LYS A 444 8.13 -23.96 -16.66
CA LYS A 444 7.72 -25.34 -16.97
C LYS A 444 8.91 -26.31 -17.02
N LEU A 445 9.93 -26.08 -16.22
CA LEU A 445 11.13 -26.93 -16.15
C LEU A 445 10.82 -28.28 -15.53
N ASN A 446 11.23 -29.35 -16.19
CA ASN A 446 11.21 -30.70 -15.61
C ASN A 446 12.51 -31.01 -14.84
N THR A 447 13.63 -30.44 -15.29
CA THR A 447 14.96 -30.57 -14.68
C THR A 447 15.65 -29.21 -14.67
N ILE A 448 16.59 -28.98 -13.77
CA ILE A 448 17.37 -27.75 -13.69
C ILE A 448 18.54 -27.86 -14.67
N PRO A 449 18.72 -26.95 -15.65
CA PRO A 449 19.82 -27.05 -16.61
C PRO A 449 21.17 -26.80 -15.95
N LYS A 450 22.19 -27.58 -16.31
CA LYS A 450 23.53 -27.51 -15.72
C LYS A 450 24.26 -26.20 -16.04
N ASP A 451 24.17 -25.76 -17.28
CA ASP A 451 24.75 -24.53 -17.80
C ASP A 451 24.25 -23.28 -17.05
N VAL A 452 22.97 -23.29 -16.65
CA VAL A 452 22.37 -22.22 -15.83
C VAL A 452 22.97 -22.17 -14.43
N ILE A 453 23.18 -23.34 -13.82
CA ILE A 453 23.79 -23.43 -12.48
C ILE A 453 25.25 -23.00 -12.49
N GLU A 454 26.02 -23.42 -13.50
CA GLU A 454 27.42 -22.97 -13.68
C GLU A 454 27.51 -21.44 -13.85
N THR A 455 26.59 -20.88 -14.61
CA THR A 455 26.49 -19.42 -14.81
C THR A 455 26.11 -18.70 -13.52
N ALA A 456 25.17 -19.23 -12.74
CA ALA A 456 24.74 -18.70 -11.45
C ALA A 456 25.88 -18.76 -10.42
N ALA A 457 26.63 -19.85 -10.38
CA ALA A 457 27.79 -20.02 -9.50
C ALA A 457 28.89 -18.97 -9.78
N ALA A 458 29.15 -18.68 -11.07
CA ALA A 458 30.10 -17.65 -11.49
C ALA A 458 29.64 -16.22 -11.21
N SER A 459 28.37 -16.03 -10.87
CA SER A 459 27.74 -14.70 -10.64
C SER A 459 27.43 -14.44 -9.16
N ASP A 460 27.86 -15.30 -8.23
CA ASP A 460 27.63 -15.18 -6.78
C ASP A 460 26.15 -14.95 -6.42
N VAL A 461 25.26 -15.78 -6.97
CA VAL A 461 23.81 -15.67 -6.76
C VAL A 461 23.47 -15.98 -5.31
N THR A 462 22.63 -15.12 -4.68
CA THR A 462 22.18 -15.24 -3.30
C THR A 462 20.69 -15.61 -3.19
N SER A 463 19.86 -15.27 -4.17
CA SER A 463 18.43 -15.60 -4.20
C SER A 463 18.12 -16.49 -5.39
N ILE A 464 17.46 -17.64 -5.15
CA ILE A 464 17.17 -18.67 -6.16
C ILE A 464 15.65 -18.92 -6.16
N ASP A 465 14.97 -18.54 -7.24
CA ASP A 465 13.55 -18.82 -7.41
C ASP A 465 13.29 -19.81 -8.55
N LEU A 466 13.00 -21.04 -8.18
CA LEU A 466 12.63 -22.16 -9.04
C LEU A 466 11.15 -22.54 -8.90
N SER A 467 10.35 -21.68 -8.29
CA SER A 467 8.94 -21.96 -8.00
C SER A 467 8.09 -22.14 -9.26
N LYS A 468 6.95 -22.82 -9.12
CA LYS A 468 5.95 -23.03 -10.19
C LYS A 468 6.54 -23.70 -11.44
N ASN A 469 7.33 -24.74 -11.23
CA ASN A 469 7.88 -25.59 -12.30
C ASN A 469 7.34 -27.04 -12.18
N CYS A 470 7.91 -27.96 -12.95
CA CYS A 470 7.55 -29.37 -12.93
C CYS A 470 8.71 -30.25 -12.41
N ILE A 471 9.59 -29.70 -11.59
CA ILE A 471 10.82 -30.37 -11.11
C ILE A 471 10.45 -31.52 -10.15
N SER A 472 10.90 -32.74 -10.47
CA SER A 472 10.69 -33.90 -9.64
C SER A 472 11.93 -34.28 -8.81
N GLU A 473 13.10 -33.90 -9.28
CA GLU A 473 14.39 -34.21 -8.64
C GLU A 473 15.34 -33.02 -8.74
N ILE A 474 16.17 -32.83 -7.71
CA ILE A 474 17.19 -31.77 -7.68
C ILE A 474 18.54 -32.44 -7.98
N PRO A 475 19.21 -32.04 -9.07
CA PRO A 475 20.46 -32.67 -9.48
C PRO A 475 21.63 -32.29 -8.55
N GLU A 476 22.62 -33.16 -8.43
CA GLU A 476 23.76 -33.02 -7.52
C GLU A 476 24.59 -31.74 -7.78
N TYR A 477 24.72 -31.34 -9.03
CA TYR A 477 25.44 -30.10 -9.38
C TYR A 477 24.77 -28.82 -8.84
N PHE A 478 23.54 -28.87 -8.34
CA PHE A 478 22.88 -27.76 -7.64
C PHE A 478 23.60 -27.37 -6.34
N SER A 479 24.34 -28.32 -5.73
CA SER A 479 25.14 -28.12 -4.52
C SER A 479 26.16 -26.97 -4.66
N VAL A 480 26.63 -26.67 -5.88
CA VAL A 480 27.65 -25.65 -6.15
C VAL A 480 27.20 -24.22 -5.79
N ILE A 481 25.88 -23.92 -5.90
CA ILE A 481 25.34 -22.58 -5.65
C ILE A 481 24.82 -22.40 -4.22
N LEU A 482 24.57 -23.49 -3.48
CA LEU A 482 23.99 -23.46 -2.13
C LEU A 482 24.84 -22.73 -1.08
N PRO A 483 26.18 -22.85 -1.04
CA PRO A 483 27.00 -22.21 -0.01
C PRO A 483 26.87 -20.69 0.04
N LYS A 484 26.54 -20.03 -1.07
CA LYS A 484 26.37 -18.57 -1.17
C LYS A 484 24.88 -18.15 -1.16
N ALA A 485 23.97 -19.10 -1.27
CA ALA A 485 22.55 -18.83 -1.30
C ALA A 485 22.03 -18.39 0.08
N VAL A 486 21.20 -17.36 0.10
CA VAL A 486 20.50 -16.86 1.27
C VAL A 486 19.03 -17.28 1.23
N GLU A 487 18.46 -17.33 0.04
CA GLU A 487 17.05 -17.66 -0.21
C GLU A 487 16.94 -18.69 -1.33
N VAL A 488 16.18 -19.76 -1.08
CA VAL A 488 15.85 -20.79 -2.08
C VAL A 488 14.34 -21.07 -2.05
N ASN A 489 13.69 -20.78 -3.16
CA ASN A 489 12.26 -21.05 -3.37
C ASN A 489 12.08 -22.17 -4.41
N LEU A 490 11.60 -23.31 -3.97
CA LEU A 490 11.27 -24.50 -4.77
C LEU A 490 9.76 -24.84 -4.68
N GLY A 491 8.95 -23.90 -4.23
CA GLY A 491 7.51 -24.07 -4.08
C GLY A 491 6.80 -24.38 -5.40
N TYR A 492 5.68 -25.08 -5.34
CA TYR A 492 4.87 -25.45 -6.50
C TYR A 492 5.63 -26.27 -7.53
N ASN A 493 6.26 -27.36 -7.09
CA ASN A 493 6.96 -28.35 -7.92
C ASN A 493 6.40 -29.77 -7.68
N LYS A 494 7.14 -30.80 -8.10
CA LYS A 494 6.77 -32.22 -7.94
C LYS A 494 7.81 -32.99 -7.14
N LEU A 495 8.54 -32.34 -6.24
CA LEU A 495 9.62 -32.92 -5.46
C LEU A 495 9.06 -33.97 -4.49
N ASN A 496 9.62 -35.18 -4.53
CA ASN A 496 9.31 -36.28 -3.61
C ASN A 496 10.28 -36.34 -2.41
N SER A 497 11.50 -35.87 -2.60
CA SER A 497 12.55 -35.83 -1.58
C SER A 497 13.49 -34.66 -1.81
N ILE A 498 14.16 -34.22 -0.76
CA ILE A 498 15.22 -33.22 -0.80
C ILE A 498 16.56 -33.94 -0.61
N PRO A 499 17.56 -33.68 -1.46
CA PRO A 499 18.88 -34.32 -1.33
C PRO A 499 19.65 -33.85 -0.09
N PRO A 500 20.50 -34.68 0.51
CA PRO A 500 21.29 -34.35 1.71
C PRO A 500 22.22 -33.15 1.54
N PHE A 501 22.71 -32.89 0.34
CA PHE A 501 23.63 -31.78 0.06
C PHE A 501 23.00 -30.40 0.34
N PHE A 502 21.68 -30.26 0.56
CA PHE A 502 21.10 -29.02 1.02
C PHE A 502 21.67 -28.51 2.35
N GLY A 503 22.17 -29.43 3.19
CA GLY A 503 22.88 -29.08 4.42
C GLY A 503 24.19 -28.30 4.24
N CYS A 504 24.70 -28.15 3.01
CA CYS A 504 25.88 -27.34 2.70
C CYS A 504 25.58 -25.81 2.56
N GLY A 505 24.32 -25.40 2.65
CA GLY A 505 23.91 -24.02 2.51
C GLY A 505 24.11 -23.18 3.79
N GLU A 506 25.35 -22.92 4.20
CA GLU A 506 25.68 -22.26 5.48
C GLU A 506 25.01 -20.90 5.68
N HIS A 507 24.73 -20.16 4.61
CA HIS A 507 24.14 -18.82 4.65
C HIS A 507 22.62 -18.78 4.41
N LEU A 508 21.99 -19.95 4.21
CA LEU A 508 20.54 -20.03 3.96
C LEU A 508 19.74 -19.49 5.15
N GLN A 509 18.85 -18.54 4.87
CA GLN A 509 17.93 -17.94 5.82
C GLN A 509 16.47 -18.30 5.51
N TYR A 510 16.12 -18.48 4.23
CA TYR A 510 14.76 -18.71 3.76
C TYR A 510 14.70 -19.91 2.83
N LEU A 511 13.89 -20.92 3.21
CA LEU A 511 13.64 -22.12 2.40
C LEU A 511 12.13 -22.31 2.20
N ASP A 512 11.70 -22.32 0.93
CA ASP A 512 10.32 -22.57 0.57
C ASP A 512 10.18 -23.84 -0.29
N PHE A 513 9.54 -24.86 0.28
CA PHE A 513 9.21 -26.13 -0.37
C PHE A 513 7.68 -26.37 -0.45
N ARG A 514 6.86 -25.35 -0.25
CA ARG A 514 5.39 -25.49 -0.28
C ARG A 514 4.88 -26.08 -1.59
N ASN A 515 3.73 -26.75 -1.53
CA ASN A 515 3.08 -27.35 -2.70
C ASN A 515 4.04 -28.31 -3.47
N ASN A 516 4.56 -29.31 -2.76
CA ASN A 516 5.36 -30.42 -3.30
C ASN A 516 4.77 -31.77 -2.84
N GLN A 517 5.53 -32.86 -2.92
CA GLN A 517 5.10 -34.20 -2.52
C GLN A 517 6.01 -34.79 -1.44
N LEU A 518 6.62 -33.92 -0.62
CA LEU A 518 7.60 -34.32 0.37
C LEU A 518 6.94 -35.08 1.53
N SER A 519 7.48 -36.28 1.85
CA SER A 519 7.10 -37.07 3.01
C SER A 519 8.06 -36.91 4.20
N SER A 520 9.29 -36.47 3.96
CA SER A 520 10.33 -36.23 4.96
C SER A 520 11.34 -35.21 4.46
N LEU A 521 12.16 -34.69 5.38
CA LEU A 521 13.36 -33.91 5.07
C LEU A 521 14.62 -34.67 5.49
N PRO A 522 15.76 -34.46 4.81
CA PRO A 522 17.02 -35.09 5.18
C PRO A 522 17.57 -34.53 6.50
N ALA A 523 18.31 -35.36 7.23
CA ALA A 523 18.87 -34.97 8.54
C ALA A 523 19.86 -33.80 8.44
N GLU A 524 20.53 -33.67 7.32
CA GLU A 524 21.54 -32.65 7.03
C GLU A 524 20.98 -31.21 7.02
N ILE A 525 19.66 -31.05 6.91
CA ILE A 525 19.00 -29.73 7.10
C ILE A 525 19.32 -29.13 8.48
N ALA A 526 19.60 -29.97 9.48
CA ALA A 526 20.02 -29.50 10.80
C ALA A 526 21.34 -28.69 10.80
N ASN A 527 22.14 -28.78 9.72
CA ASN A 527 23.38 -28.02 9.55
C ASN A 527 23.15 -26.54 9.14
N LEU A 528 21.94 -26.16 8.77
CA LEU A 528 21.60 -24.82 8.32
C LEU A 528 21.50 -23.83 9.50
N SER A 529 22.64 -23.51 10.09
CA SER A 529 22.71 -22.71 11.33
C SER A 529 22.06 -21.32 11.26
N HIS A 530 21.94 -20.72 10.06
CA HIS A 530 21.38 -19.37 9.85
C HIS A 530 19.92 -19.36 9.38
N LEU A 531 19.28 -20.56 9.26
CA LEU A 531 17.91 -20.65 8.76
C LEU A 531 16.93 -19.99 9.73
N ARG A 532 16.12 -19.05 9.20
CA ARG A 532 15.09 -18.31 9.94
C ARG A 532 13.68 -18.75 9.57
N GLU A 533 13.44 -19.04 8.31
CA GLU A 533 12.12 -19.41 7.82
C GLU A 533 12.17 -20.69 7.01
N MET A 534 11.28 -21.64 7.36
CA MET A 534 11.04 -22.88 6.64
C MET A 534 9.57 -23.00 6.28
N ASN A 535 9.27 -23.08 4.99
CA ASN A 535 7.92 -23.32 4.50
C ASN A 535 7.82 -24.69 3.83
N VAL A 536 7.10 -25.62 4.47
CA VAL A 536 6.80 -26.98 3.98
C VAL A 536 5.29 -27.21 3.85
N SER A 537 4.51 -26.16 3.73
CA SER A 537 3.05 -26.25 3.61
C SER A 537 2.61 -27.01 2.35
N CYS A 538 1.43 -27.62 2.37
CA CYS A 538 0.87 -28.38 1.24
C CYS A 538 1.83 -29.47 0.75
N ASN A 539 2.24 -30.37 1.66
CA ASN A 539 3.08 -31.54 1.39
C ASN A 539 2.45 -32.84 1.98
N ARG A 540 3.22 -33.90 2.15
CA ARG A 540 2.75 -35.18 2.67
C ARG A 540 3.44 -35.58 3.97
N LEU A 541 3.86 -34.59 4.77
CA LEU A 541 4.56 -34.87 6.05
C LEU A 541 3.57 -35.44 7.07
N THR A 542 3.95 -36.56 7.71
CA THR A 542 3.18 -37.22 8.79
C THR A 542 3.61 -36.76 10.18
N ALA A 543 4.77 -36.14 10.31
CA ALA A 543 5.31 -35.53 11.50
C ALA A 543 6.19 -34.34 11.13
N LEU A 544 6.42 -33.41 12.06
CA LEU A 544 7.44 -32.38 11.88
C LEU A 544 8.81 -33.02 11.82
N PRO A 545 9.63 -32.72 10.79
CA PRO A 545 10.95 -33.32 10.65
C PRO A 545 11.86 -32.98 11.82
N SER A 546 12.49 -33.99 12.45
CA SER A 546 13.36 -33.84 13.63
C SER A 546 14.60 -32.96 13.36
N CYS A 547 15.04 -32.87 12.10
CA CYS A 547 16.15 -32.00 11.70
C CYS A 547 15.89 -30.51 11.98
N LEU A 548 14.61 -30.06 12.09
CA LEU A 548 14.27 -28.68 12.39
C LEU A 548 14.54 -28.30 13.86
N TYR A 549 14.53 -29.28 14.77
CA TYR A 549 14.67 -29.01 16.20
C TYR A 549 16.10 -28.58 16.63
N GLY A 550 17.10 -28.83 15.77
CA GLY A 550 18.48 -28.37 15.99
C GLY A 550 18.76 -26.92 15.60
N LEU A 551 17.83 -26.26 14.92
CA LEU A 551 18.02 -24.94 14.30
C LEU A 551 17.74 -23.81 15.31
N LYS A 552 18.78 -23.22 15.88
CA LYS A 552 18.68 -22.22 16.96
C LYS A 552 18.10 -20.88 16.51
N HIS A 553 18.24 -20.53 15.23
CA HIS A 553 17.79 -19.25 14.65
C HIS A 553 16.47 -19.36 13.90
N LEU A 554 15.81 -20.52 13.89
CA LEU A 554 14.55 -20.75 13.19
C LEU A 554 13.41 -20.02 13.92
N GLU A 555 12.87 -19.01 13.24
CA GLU A 555 11.81 -18.12 13.75
C GLU A 555 10.42 -18.54 13.26
N ILE A 556 10.33 -19.04 12.02
CA ILE A 556 9.05 -19.32 11.35
C ILE A 556 9.06 -20.73 10.77
N ILE A 557 8.07 -21.54 11.17
CA ILE A 557 7.76 -22.85 10.57
C ILE A 557 6.34 -22.79 10.03
N LEU A 558 6.21 -22.91 8.71
CA LEU A 558 4.92 -23.04 8.03
C LEU A 558 4.78 -24.48 7.51
N ALA A 559 3.91 -25.26 8.13
CA ALA A 559 3.65 -26.66 7.81
C ALA A 559 2.15 -26.99 7.72
N SER A 560 1.37 -26.01 7.26
CA SER A 560 -0.07 -26.18 7.01
C SER A 560 -0.35 -27.19 5.89
N ASP A 561 -1.56 -27.69 5.84
CA ASP A 561 -2.04 -28.56 4.76
C ASP A 561 -1.11 -29.78 4.53
N ASN A 562 -0.78 -30.48 5.62
CA ASN A 562 0.01 -31.72 5.63
C ASN A 562 -0.81 -32.87 6.29
N GLN A 563 -0.16 -33.95 6.65
CA GLN A 563 -0.76 -35.12 7.31
C GLN A 563 -0.18 -35.33 8.72
N ILE A 564 0.26 -34.25 9.38
CA ILE A 564 0.93 -34.32 10.68
C ILE A 564 -0.07 -34.79 11.73
N GLU A 565 0.27 -35.89 12.44
CA GLU A 565 -0.60 -36.56 13.43
C GLU A 565 -0.33 -36.13 14.87
N PHE A 566 0.89 -35.73 15.20
CA PHE A 566 1.30 -35.36 16.56
C PHE A 566 2.30 -34.21 16.57
N ILE A 567 2.39 -33.51 17.71
CA ILE A 567 3.32 -32.43 17.96
C ILE A 567 4.37 -32.89 18.97
N ASP A 568 5.62 -32.91 18.58
CA ASP A 568 6.74 -33.16 19.49
C ASP A 568 7.17 -31.87 20.20
N VAL A 569 6.67 -31.69 21.44
CA VAL A 569 6.97 -30.51 22.24
C VAL A 569 8.40 -30.48 22.72
N SER A 570 9.00 -31.67 22.98
CA SER A 570 10.39 -31.76 23.41
C SER A 570 11.34 -31.24 22.32
N GLY A 571 11.10 -31.64 21.07
CA GLY A 571 11.83 -31.11 19.93
C GLY A 571 11.63 -29.61 19.75
N LEU A 572 10.40 -29.13 19.76
CA LEU A 572 10.08 -27.72 19.60
C LEU A 572 10.64 -26.81 20.72
N SER A 573 10.79 -27.34 21.93
CA SER A 573 11.39 -26.58 23.05
C SER A 573 12.87 -26.25 22.83
N SER A 574 13.55 -27.00 21.96
CA SER A 574 14.94 -26.76 21.58
C SER A 574 15.09 -25.56 20.61
N CYS A 575 14.01 -25.19 19.92
CA CYS A 575 13.97 -24.05 18.98
C CYS A 575 13.74 -22.74 19.77
N SER A 576 14.79 -22.16 20.33
CA SER A 576 14.68 -20.98 21.21
C SER A 576 14.15 -19.70 20.56
N ALA A 577 14.33 -19.56 19.23
CA ALA A 577 13.90 -18.39 18.46
C ALA A 577 12.51 -18.54 17.84
N LEU A 578 11.84 -19.70 17.93
CA LEU A 578 10.61 -20.00 17.21
C LEU A 578 9.46 -19.09 17.65
N ALA A 579 9.04 -18.20 16.77
CA ALA A 579 7.98 -17.22 17.00
C ALA A 579 6.66 -17.57 16.31
N VAL A 580 6.72 -18.23 15.15
CA VAL A 580 5.53 -18.58 14.36
C VAL A 580 5.55 -20.08 14.05
N LEU A 581 4.48 -20.76 14.43
CA LEU A 581 4.25 -22.17 14.12
C LEU A 581 2.86 -22.33 13.51
N ASP A 582 2.82 -22.66 12.23
CA ASP A 582 1.59 -22.88 11.50
C ASP A 582 1.43 -24.38 11.19
N LEU A 583 0.42 -24.98 11.80
CA LEU A 583 0.04 -26.39 11.67
C LEU A 583 -1.44 -26.55 11.30
N HIS A 584 -2.07 -25.50 10.72
CA HIS A 584 -3.48 -25.60 10.37
C HIS A 584 -3.71 -26.67 9.26
N ASN A 585 -4.92 -27.20 9.19
CA ASN A 585 -5.30 -28.23 8.22
C ASN A 585 -4.36 -29.44 8.22
N ASN A 586 -4.13 -30.03 9.38
CA ASN A 586 -3.36 -31.28 9.54
C ASN A 586 -4.23 -32.41 10.16
N SER A 587 -3.64 -33.51 10.54
CA SER A 587 -4.33 -34.66 11.13
C SER A 587 -4.05 -34.83 12.63
N ILE A 588 -3.75 -33.71 13.34
CA ILE A 588 -3.38 -33.75 14.76
C ILE A 588 -4.58 -34.19 15.59
N LYS A 589 -4.40 -35.28 16.35
CA LYS A 589 -5.44 -35.90 17.18
C LYS A 589 -5.48 -35.34 18.61
N THR A 590 -4.33 -34.90 19.11
CA THR A 590 -4.18 -34.37 20.48
C THR A 590 -3.20 -33.22 20.48
N VAL A 591 -3.50 -32.19 21.26
CA VAL A 591 -2.61 -31.04 21.49
C VAL A 591 -2.00 -31.19 22.89
N PRO A 592 -0.68 -31.40 23.01
CA PRO A 592 -0.04 -31.55 24.30
C PRO A 592 -0.12 -30.27 25.13
N PRO A 593 -0.51 -30.35 26.42
CA PRO A 593 -0.58 -29.18 27.29
C PRO A 593 0.76 -28.44 27.44
N GLU A 594 1.86 -29.18 27.39
CA GLU A 594 3.24 -28.70 27.51
C GLU A 594 3.61 -27.69 26.43
N LEU A 595 2.90 -27.67 25.29
CA LEU A 595 3.02 -26.66 24.24
C LEU A 595 2.77 -25.25 24.80
N GLY A 596 1.95 -25.14 25.87
CA GLY A 596 1.72 -23.90 26.60
C GLY A 596 2.99 -23.29 27.24
N ASN A 597 4.05 -24.07 27.44
CA ASN A 597 5.31 -23.60 28.02
C ASN A 597 6.23 -22.87 27.03
N LEU A 598 5.94 -22.94 25.74
CA LEU A 598 6.71 -22.25 24.69
C LEU A 598 6.38 -20.75 24.68
N LYS A 599 6.99 -19.99 25.60
CA LYS A 599 6.73 -18.54 25.82
C LYS A 599 7.15 -17.67 24.62
N GLN A 600 8.05 -18.13 23.79
CA GLN A 600 8.57 -17.44 22.61
C GLN A 600 7.56 -17.42 21.44
N LEU A 601 6.56 -18.32 21.41
CA LEU A 601 5.57 -18.37 20.34
C LEU A 601 4.65 -17.14 20.37
N ARG A 602 4.65 -16.40 19.27
CA ARG A 602 3.76 -15.25 19.02
C ARG A 602 2.53 -15.64 18.21
N SER A 603 2.69 -16.61 17.30
CA SER A 603 1.62 -17.12 16.46
C SER A 603 1.63 -18.64 16.44
N LEU A 604 0.51 -19.24 16.83
CA LEU A 604 0.29 -20.70 16.80
C LEU A 604 -1.06 -20.94 16.14
N LEU A 605 -1.04 -21.51 14.92
CA LEU A 605 -2.23 -21.81 14.13
C LEU A 605 -2.46 -23.32 14.14
N LEU A 606 -3.60 -23.77 14.65
CA LEU A 606 -3.97 -25.19 14.81
C LEU A 606 -5.36 -25.50 14.23
N ASP A 607 -6.02 -24.55 13.60
CA ASP A 607 -7.35 -24.71 13.04
C ASP A 607 -7.39 -25.83 11.98
N GLY A 608 -8.56 -26.45 11.76
CA GLY A 608 -8.71 -27.49 10.74
C GLY A 608 -8.06 -28.84 11.08
N ASN A 609 -7.74 -29.12 12.36
CA ASN A 609 -7.19 -30.41 12.83
C ASN A 609 -8.26 -31.33 13.46
N LEU A 610 -7.93 -32.58 13.76
CA LEU A 610 -8.86 -33.62 14.23
C LEU A 610 -9.08 -33.61 15.76
N PHE A 611 -8.35 -32.85 16.53
CA PHE A 611 -8.49 -32.83 17.99
C PHE A 611 -9.80 -32.20 18.44
N ARG A 612 -10.31 -32.65 19.59
CA ARG A 612 -11.54 -32.11 20.21
C ARG A 612 -11.25 -31.02 21.24
N ASN A 613 -10.07 -30.98 21.79
CA ASN A 613 -9.58 -29.99 22.73
C ASN A 613 -8.20 -29.49 22.29
N PRO A 614 -7.98 -28.17 22.23
CA PRO A 614 -8.84 -27.03 22.58
C PRO A 614 -10.08 -26.91 21.68
N ARG A 615 -11.19 -26.36 22.22
CA ARG A 615 -12.41 -26.08 21.42
C ARG A 615 -12.15 -24.93 20.42
N PRO A 616 -12.84 -24.91 19.26
CA PRO A 616 -12.68 -23.83 18.27
C PRO A 616 -12.87 -22.43 18.85
N ALA A 617 -13.74 -22.26 19.86
CA ALA A 617 -13.94 -20.99 20.56
C ALA A 617 -12.72 -20.52 21.35
N ILE A 618 -11.73 -21.37 21.62
CA ILE A 618 -10.47 -20.98 22.27
C ILE A 618 -9.44 -20.62 21.19
N LEU A 619 -9.40 -21.39 20.10
CA LEU A 619 -8.54 -21.09 18.95
C LEU A 619 -8.83 -19.69 18.38
N SER A 620 -10.13 -19.35 18.22
CA SER A 620 -10.54 -18.03 17.70
C SER A 620 -10.18 -16.84 18.60
N LYS A 621 -9.80 -17.06 19.87
CA LYS A 621 -9.33 -16.00 20.80
C LYS A 621 -7.85 -15.64 20.58
N GLY A 622 -7.16 -16.36 19.71
CA GLY A 622 -5.76 -16.11 19.37
C GLY A 622 -4.76 -16.87 20.23
N THR A 623 -3.50 -16.76 19.86
CA THR A 623 -2.38 -17.57 20.38
C THR A 623 -2.20 -17.45 21.90
N LEU A 624 -2.27 -16.23 22.45
CA LEU A 624 -2.08 -16.01 23.89
C LEU A 624 -3.11 -16.78 24.72
N ALA A 625 -4.39 -16.66 24.38
CA ALA A 625 -5.46 -17.35 25.07
C ALA A 625 -5.36 -18.89 24.92
N LEU A 626 -4.88 -19.36 23.77
CA LEU A 626 -4.62 -20.76 23.53
C LEU A 626 -3.49 -21.30 24.42
N LEU A 627 -2.36 -20.60 24.48
CA LEU A 627 -1.22 -21.00 25.32
C LEU A 627 -1.57 -20.95 26.81
N GLU A 628 -2.34 -19.96 27.27
CA GLU A 628 -2.84 -19.88 28.65
C GLU A 628 -3.77 -21.06 28.97
N PHE A 629 -4.70 -21.39 28.07
CA PHE A 629 -5.58 -22.54 28.22
C PHE A 629 -4.79 -23.85 28.31
N LEU A 630 -3.78 -24.06 27.45
CA LEU A 630 -2.94 -25.25 27.49
C LEU A 630 -2.16 -25.32 28.80
N ARG A 631 -1.59 -24.21 29.25
CA ARG A 631 -0.82 -24.10 30.50
C ARG A 631 -1.66 -24.43 31.74
N SER A 632 -2.94 -24.03 31.75
CA SER A 632 -3.87 -24.35 32.84
C SER A 632 -4.19 -25.86 32.95
N ARG A 633 -3.83 -26.66 31.93
CA ARG A 633 -4.03 -28.12 31.91
C ARG A 633 -2.79 -28.94 32.20
N ILE A 634 -1.64 -28.30 32.38
CA ILE A 634 -0.45 -28.97 32.85
C ILE A 634 -0.69 -29.36 34.31
N THR A 635 -0.87 -30.66 34.60
CA THR A 635 -0.95 -31.16 35.95
C THR A 635 0.42 -31.00 36.61
N GLN A 636 0.46 -30.20 37.69
CA GLN A 636 1.64 -30.18 38.57
C GLN A 636 1.76 -31.58 39.22
N ASN A 637 2.66 -32.40 38.74
CA ASN A 637 3.13 -33.58 39.44
C ASN A 637 4.27 -33.20 40.35
#